data_c0363c740f18dedc3729e434d00a85b7
#
_entry.id   c0363c740f18dedc3729e434d00a85b7
#
_cell.length_a   1.000
_cell.length_b   1.000
_cell.length_c   1.000
_cell.angle_alpha   90.00
_cell.angle_beta   90.00
_cell.angle_gamma   90.00
#
_symmetry.space_group_name_H-M   'P 1'
#
loop_
_entity.id
_entity.type
_entity.pdbx_description
1 polymer ?
#
loop_
_entity_poly.entity_id
_entity_poly.type
_entity_poly.pdbx_seq_one_letter_code
_entity_poly.pdbx_strand_id
1 'polypeptide(L)'
;FEDAMTPLTAEETVLRPQLHFTAERGWINDPNGLCFYGGQYHLFYQHNPYGRLWGNMHWGHAVSPDLLHWEYKEEAMFLDMDGAMFSGCAVVDHNNVSGLKEGDETPILFFYTCAGEKKSTQCLAYSTDGGKTLKKYDKNPLIDEIAPGNRDPKVIYDAKRARWLMALYFVERIYAIFTSQDLLHWEFLQKFDLPGDDECPDLYPLTADDGRTLWVYSGAHD
;
A
#
# COMPACT_ATOMS: atom_id res chain seq x y z
N PHE A 1 -3.10 -24.20 7.72
CA PHE A 1 -1.98 -24.07 8.68
C PHE A 1 -0.81 -25.00 8.33
N GLU A 2 -1.07 -26.28 8.13
CA GLU A 2 -0.02 -27.28 7.80
C GLU A 2 0.67 -26.98 6.47
N ASP A 3 -0.06 -26.45 5.49
CA ASP A 3 0.44 -26.19 4.13
C ASP A 3 1.49 -25.05 4.08
N ALA A 4 1.30 -23.99 4.84
CA ALA A 4 2.25 -22.87 4.89
C ALA A 4 3.53 -23.21 5.69
N MET A 5 3.45 -24.16 6.61
CA MET A 5 4.58 -24.55 7.46
C MET A 5 5.40 -25.72 6.86
N THR A 6 4.90 -26.32 5.78
CA THR A 6 5.64 -27.40 5.10
C THR A 6 6.85 -26.81 4.36
N PRO A 7 8.08 -27.23 4.63
CA PRO A 7 9.26 -26.79 3.90
C PRO A 7 9.10 -27.03 2.40
N LEU A 8 9.64 -26.14 1.58
CA LEU A 8 9.69 -26.34 0.14
C LEU A 8 10.50 -27.61 -0.20
N THR A 9 10.01 -28.37 -1.15
CA THR A 9 10.80 -29.45 -1.75
C THR A 9 12.00 -28.91 -2.51
N ALA A 10 12.97 -29.74 -2.85
CA ALA A 10 14.12 -29.34 -3.67
C ALA A 10 13.68 -28.81 -5.05
N GLU A 11 12.62 -29.38 -5.65
CA GLU A 11 12.07 -28.93 -6.92
C GLU A 11 11.40 -27.57 -6.80
N GLU A 12 10.59 -27.34 -5.76
CA GLU A 12 9.97 -26.04 -5.50
C GLU A 12 11.00 -24.95 -5.20
N THR A 13 12.10 -25.30 -4.52
CA THR A 13 13.20 -24.37 -4.23
C THR A 13 13.90 -23.91 -5.52
N VAL A 14 14.06 -24.80 -6.50
CA VAL A 14 14.67 -24.47 -7.82
C VAL A 14 13.79 -23.51 -8.61
N LEU A 15 12.45 -23.57 -8.46
CA LEU A 15 11.51 -22.70 -9.15
C LEU A 15 11.39 -21.31 -8.52
N ARG A 16 11.93 -21.11 -7.31
CA ARG A 16 11.87 -19.83 -6.63
C ARG A 16 12.67 -18.76 -7.40
N PRO A 17 12.06 -17.57 -7.70
CA PRO A 17 12.80 -16.46 -8.32
C PRO A 17 14.05 -16.08 -7.52
N GLN A 18 15.15 -15.79 -8.24
CA GLN A 18 16.41 -15.40 -7.62
C GLN A 18 16.64 -13.89 -7.59
N LEU A 19 15.99 -13.14 -8.50
CA LEU A 19 16.12 -11.69 -8.62
C LEU A 19 14.90 -10.94 -8.11
N HIS A 20 13.71 -11.54 -8.24
CA HIS A 20 12.49 -10.92 -7.76
C HIS A 20 12.27 -11.23 -6.28
N PHE A 21 11.73 -10.26 -5.56
CA PHE A 21 11.29 -10.48 -4.19
C PHE A 21 10.22 -11.58 -4.13
N THR A 22 10.35 -12.47 -3.15
CA THR A 22 9.33 -13.49 -2.82
C THR A 22 9.18 -13.55 -1.32
N ALA A 23 8.01 -13.79 -0.80
CA ALA A 23 7.83 -14.06 0.62
C ALA A 23 8.60 -15.33 1.03
N GLU A 24 9.02 -15.40 2.28
CA GLU A 24 9.71 -16.57 2.82
C GLU A 24 8.81 -17.81 2.78
N ARG A 25 7.51 -17.60 2.97
CA ARG A 25 6.47 -18.65 2.98
C ARG A 25 5.11 -18.08 2.62
N GLY A 26 4.13 -18.95 2.40
CA GLY A 26 2.73 -18.58 2.22
C GLY A 26 2.43 -17.97 0.84
N TRP A 27 1.34 -17.23 0.75
CA TRP A 27 0.88 -16.54 -0.44
C TRP A 27 1.35 -15.09 -0.43
N ILE A 28 1.74 -14.57 -1.58
CA ILE A 28 2.09 -13.17 -1.82
C ILE A 28 1.42 -12.70 -3.12
N ASN A 29 0.92 -11.46 -3.13
CA ASN A 29 0.50 -10.78 -4.36
C ASN A 29 1.07 -9.35 -4.40
N ASP A 30 0.29 -8.31 -4.14
CA ASP A 30 0.66 -6.92 -4.39
C ASP A 30 1.80 -6.41 -3.51
N PRO A 31 2.77 -5.65 -4.07
CA PRO A 31 3.66 -4.83 -3.28
C PRO A 31 2.89 -3.65 -2.68
N ASN A 32 3.08 -3.40 -1.40
CA ASN A 32 2.43 -2.34 -0.65
C ASN A 32 3.47 -1.43 -0.01
N GLY A 33 3.12 -0.20 0.22
CA GLY A 33 3.86 0.69 1.12
C GLY A 33 5.34 0.84 0.83
N LEU A 34 5.81 0.65 -0.42
CA LEU A 34 7.22 0.81 -0.77
C LEU A 34 7.66 2.25 -0.48
N CYS A 35 8.64 2.40 0.40
CA CYS A 35 9.21 3.70 0.74
C CYS A 35 10.69 3.58 1.10
N PHE A 36 11.40 4.72 1.05
CA PHE A 36 12.79 4.82 1.50
C PHE A 36 12.83 5.62 2.79
N TYR A 37 13.32 4.99 3.86
CA TYR A 37 13.44 5.63 5.16
C TYR A 37 14.61 5.04 5.96
N GLY A 38 15.30 5.86 6.76
CA GLY A 38 16.41 5.40 7.60
C GLY A 38 17.58 4.75 6.84
N GLY A 39 17.76 5.11 5.55
CA GLY A 39 18.82 4.55 4.70
C GLY A 39 18.49 3.18 4.10
N GLN A 40 17.25 2.73 4.20
CA GLN A 40 16.77 1.45 3.67
C GLN A 40 15.47 1.64 2.88
N TYR A 41 15.25 0.76 1.90
CA TYR A 41 13.95 0.56 1.27
C TYR A 41 13.13 -0.36 2.16
N HIS A 42 11.89 0.04 2.42
CA HIS A 42 10.89 -0.77 3.11
C HIS A 42 9.87 -1.22 2.09
N LEU A 43 9.67 -2.52 1.95
CA LEU A 43 8.64 -3.13 1.14
C LEU A 43 7.66 -3.82 2.08
N PHE A 44 6.41 -3.42 1.99
CA PHE A 44 5.31 -4.18 2.55
C PHE A 44 4.63 -4.93 1.41
N TYR A 45 3.86 -5.95 1.70
CA TYR A 45 3.24 -6.76 0.66
C TYR A 45 2.02 -7.51 1.19
N GLN A 46 1.06 -7.75 0.31
CA GLN A 46 -0.07 -8.61 0.60
C GLN A 46 0.44 -10.01 0.91
N HIS A 47 0.07 -10.54 2.07
CA HIS A 47 0.61 -11.80 2.57
C HIS A 47 -0.46 -12.65 3.25
N ASN A 48 -0.55 -13.93 2.88
CA ASN A 48 -1.18 -14.95 3.70
C ASN A 48 -0.11 -15.83 4.32
N PRO A 49 0.31 -15.58 5.57
CA PRO A 49 1.38 -16.34 6.20
C PRO A 49 0.96 -17.76 6.60
N TYR A 50 -0.34 -18.09 6.47
CA TYR A 50 -0.92 -19.35 6.95
C TYR A 50 -1.25 -20.33 5.85
N GLY A 51 -1.16 -19.95 4.58
CA GLY A 51 -1.51 -20.80 3.45
C GLY A 51 -0.94 -20.33 2.12
N ARG A 52 -0.96 -21.22 1.12
CA ARG A 52 -0.45 -20.97 -0.23
C ARG A 52 -1.53 -20.50 -1.21
N LEU A 53 -2.71 -20.17 -0.70
CA LEU A 53 -3.83 -19.65 -1.46
C LEU A 53 -4.15 -18.24 -1.01
N TRP A 54 -4.73 -17.46 -1.90
CA TRP A 54 -5.25 -16.14 -1.57
C TRP A 54 -6.29 -16.21 -0.43
N GLY A 55 -6.19 -15.33 0.52
CA GLY A 55 -7.06 -15.22 1.69
C GLY A 55 -6.29 -14.78 2.92
N ASN A 56 -6.97 -14.47 4.01
CA ASN A 56 -6.37 -14.03 5.28
C ASN A 56 -5.31 -12.93 5.08
N MET A 57 -5.64 -11.89 4.33
CA MET A 57 -4.67 -10.87 3.93
C MET A 57 -4.15 -10.07 5.10
N HIS A 58 -2.84 -10.12 5.25
CA HIS A 58 -1.99 -9.35 6.15
C HIS A 58 -1.05 -8.48 5.31
N TRP A 59 -0.32 -7.62 5.95
CA TRP A 59 0.85 -6.99 5.33
C TRP A 59 2.12 -7.60 5.91
N GLY A 60 2.87 -8.33 5.08
CA GLY A 60 4.25 -8.71 5.37
C GLY A 60 5.18 -7.51 5.24
N HIS A 61 6.41 -7.62 5.76
CA HIS A 61 7.39 -6.55 5.71
C HIS A 61 8.78 -7.10 5.40
N ALA A 62 9.51 -6.41 4.56
CA ALA A 62 10.92 -6.65 4.28
C ALA A 62 11.66 -5.33 4.08
N VAL A 63 12.96 -5.33 4.37
CA VAL A 63 13.81 -4.16 4.16
C VAL A 63 15.00 -4.51 3.29
N SER A 64 15.51 -3.53 2.54
CA SER A 64 16.66 -3.71 1.65
C SER A 64 17.51 -2.45 1.55
N PRO A 65 18.84 -2.55 1.49
CA PRO A 65 19.68 -1.41 1.19
C PRO A 65 19.70 -1.05 -0.31
N ASP A 66 19.32 -1.96 -1.21
CA ASP A 66 19.58 -1.87 -2.65
C ASP A 66 18.48 -2.41 -3.57
N LEU A 67 17.31 -2.79 -3.03
CA LEU A 67 16.17 -3.41 -3.74
C LEU A 67 16.44 -4.82 -4.29
N LEU A 68 17.59 -5.40 -4.02
CA LEU A 68 17.97 -6.76 -4.46
C LEU A 68 18.13 -7.72 -3.27
N HIS A 69 18.76 -7.25 -2.20
CA HIS A 69 19.02 -8.05 -1.02
C HIS A 69 18.03 -7.68 0.07
N TRP A 70 17.08 -8.57 0.34
CA TRP A 70 15.97 -8.33 1.25
C TRP A 70 16.13 -9.10 2.57
N GLU A 71 15.88 -8.42 3.65
CA GLU A 71 15.76 -8.97 5.00
C GLU A 71 14.28 -8.99 5.41
N TYR A 72 13.73 -10.16 5.67
CA TYR A 72 12.36 -10.30 6.14
C TYR A 72 12.21 -9.79 7.58
N LYS A 73 11.10 -9.14 7.84
CA LYS A 73 10.69 -8.66 9.15
C LYS A 73 9.42 -9.38 9.60
N GLU A 74 8.98 -9.08 10.81
CA GLU A 74 7.68 -9.57 11.28
C GLU A 74 6.53 -8.96 10.47
N GLU A 75 5.38 -9.64 10.47
CA GLU A 75 4.17 -9.12 9.85
C GLU A 75 3.82 -7.74 10.42
N ALA A 76 3.62 -6.77 9.54
CA ALA A 76 3.40 -5.39 9.91
C ALA A 76 1.95 -5.08 10.30
N MET A 77 0.98 -5.67 9.58
CA MET A 77 -0.44 -5.53 9.86
C MET A 77 -1.16 -6.86 9.76
N PHE A 78 -2.06 -7.09 10.69
CA PHE A 78 -2.86 -8.31 10.80
C PHE A 78 -4.31 -8.02 10.48
N LEU A 79 -5.00 -8.96 9.82
CA LEU A 79 -6.44 -8.90 9.73
C LEU A 79 -7.06 -8.94 11.14
N ASP A 80 -8.16 -8.26 11.32
CA ASP A 80 -8.88 -8.20 12.59
C ASP A 80 -10.39 -8.12 12.39
N MET A 81 -11.12 -7.67 13.42
CA MET A 81 -12.59 -7.57 13.41
C MET A 81 -13.11 -6.55 12.40
N ASP A 82 -12.29 -5.56 11.98
CA ASP A 82 -12.67 -4.55 10.99
C ASP A 82 -12.58 -5.12 9.56
N GLY A 83 -11.69 -6.07 9.33
CA GLY A 83 -11.53 -6.73 8.04
C GLY A 83 -10.11 -7.16 7.70
N ALA A 84 -9.93 -7.61 6.46
CA ALA A 84 -8.63 -7.95 5.88
C ALA A 84 -7.88 -6.68 5.47
N MET A 85 -6.55 -6.75 5.55
CA MET A 85 -5.65 -5.66 5.16
C MET A 85 -5.35 -5.77 3.66
N PHE A 86 -6.14 -5.08 2.83
CA PHE A 86 -5.93 -5.03 1.39
C PHE A 86 -4.86 -3.99 1.02
N SER A 87 -4.60 -3.88 -0.27
CA SER A 87 -3.48 -3.12 -0.80
C SER A 87 -3.51 -1.62 -0.52
N GLY A 88 -2.36 -1.01 -0.64
CA GLY A 88 -2.18 0.40 -0.38
C GLY A 88 -0.73 0.88 -0.50
N CYS A 89 -0.47 2.08 -0.03
CA CYS A 89 0.82 2.76 -0.20
C CYS A 89 1.35 3.38 1.10
N ALA A 90 2.59 3.84 1.07
CA ALA A 90 3.19 4.59 2.17
C ALA A 90 3.58 6.02 1.76
N VAL A 91 3.57 6.92 2.73
CA VAL A 91 4.06 8.29 2.64
C VAL A 91 4.93 8.58 3.85
N VAL A 92 6.15 9.05 3.62
CA VAL A 92 7.00 9.59 4.70
C VAL A 92 6.61 11.06 4.91
N ASP A 93 6.02 11.37 6.05
CA ASP A 93 5.50 12.72 6.35
C ASP A 93 6.60 13.63 6.94
N HIS A 94 7.57 14.00 6.09
CA HIS A 94 8.74 14.79 6.49
C HIS A 94 8.38 16.11 7.18
N ASN A 95 7.26 16.70 6.83
CA ASN A 95 6.83 18.01 7.35
C ASN A 95 5.83 17.87 8.51
N ASN A 96 5.51 16.63 8.91
CA ASN A 96 4.50 16.36 9.92
C ASN A 96 3.17 17.09 9.68
N VAL A 97 2.71 17.09 8.42
CA VAL A 97 1.44 17.75 8.06
C VAL A 97 0.24 17.03 8.67
N SER A 98 0.37 15.74 8.93
CA SER A 98 -0.64 14.95 9.64
C SER A 98 -0.73 15.24 11.15
N GLY A 99 0.34 15.81 11.73
CA GLY A 99 0.43 16.00 13.18
C GLY A 99 0.61 14.72 13.99
N LEU A 100 0.93 13.58 13.33
CA LEU A 100 1.06 12.27 13.98
C LEU A 100 2.48 11.97 14.49
N LYS A 101 3.40 12.91 14.41
CA LYS A 101 4.76 12.75 14.90
C LYS A 101 4.76 12.54 16.41
N GLU A 102 5.41 11.48 16.86
CA GLU A 102 5.71 11.19 18.27
C GLU A 102 7.24 11.10 18.43
N GLY A 103 7.82 11.87 19.35
CA GLY A 103 9.26 11.91 19.53
C GLY A 103 10.02 12.54 18.36
N ASP A 104 11.21 12.01 18.05
CA ASP A 104 12.12 12.59 17.05
C ASP A 104 11.94 11.98 15.65
N GLU A 105 11.39 10.78 15.55
CA GLU A 105 11.23 10.07 14.29
C GLU A 105 10.17 10.73 13.38
N THR A 106 10.45 10.73 12.08
CA THR A 106 9.49 11.18 11.07
C THR A 106 8.39 10.12 10.89
N PRO A 107 7.11 10.47 10.97
CA PRO A 107 6.06 9.47 10.77
C PRO A 107 6.04 8.91 9.35
N ILE A 108 5.83 7.60 9.25
CA ILE A 108 5.51 6.94 8.00
C ILE A 108 4.03 6.59 8.07
N LEU A 109 3.26 7.08 7.11
CA LEU A 109 1.83 6.89 7.00
C LEU A 109 1.53 5.80 5.97
N PHE A 110 0.68 4.85 6.31
CA PHE A 110 0.28 3.71 5.47
C PHE A 110 -1.21 3.81 5.18
N PHE A 111 -1.54 4.14 3.94
CA PHE A 111 -2.91 4.18 3.45
C PHE A 111 -3.25 2.81 2.90
N TYR A 112 -4.35 2.20 3.34
CA TYR A 112 -4.74 0.86 2.96
C TYR A 112 -6.24 0.71 2.88
N THR A 113 -6.70 -0.32 2.16
CA THR A 113 -8.09 -0.70 2.16
C THR A 113 -8.34 -1.71 3.28
N CYS A 114 -9.29 -1.40 4.15
CA CYS A 114 -9.85 -2.34 5.12
C CYS A 114 -11.07 -3.03 4.48
N ALA A 115 -10.91 -4.30 4.11
CA ALA A 115 -11.93 -5.09 3.45
C ALA A 115 -12.73 -5.90 4.49
N GLY A 116 -13.80 -5.28 5.00
CA GLY A 116 -14.72 -5.91 5.93
C GLY A 116 -15.78 -6.77 5.21
N GLU A 117 -16.55 -7.54 5.98
CA GLU A 117 -17.62 -8.41 5.44
C GLU A 117 -18.66 -7.66 4.61
N LYS A 118 -18.94 -6.41 4.94
CA LYS A 118 -20.03 -5.64 4.35
C LYS A 118 -19.58 -4.50 3.48
N LYS A 119 -18.41 -3.96 3.75
CA LYS A 119 -17.90 -2.77 3.05
C LYS A 119 -16.38 -2.73 3.00
N SER A 120 -15.87 -2.01 2.00
CA SER A 120 -14.46 -1.68 1.83
C SER A 120 -14.24 -0.19 2.13
N THR A 121 -13.36 0.12 3.08
CA THR A 121 -13.11 1.51 3.51
C THR A 121 -11.63 1.84 3.39
N GLN A 122 -11.30 3.11 3.18
CA GLN A 122 -9.91 3.53 3.12
C GLN A 122 -9.45 3.99 4.50
N CYS A 123 -8.39 3.37 4.97
CA CYS A 123 -7.90 3.50 6.34
C CYS A 123 -6.45 3.97 6.36
N LEU A 124 -6.01 4.40 7.53
CA LEU A 124 -4.66 4.81 7.83
C LEU A 124 -4.09 3.97 8.97
N ALA A 125 -2.86 3.51 8.80
CA ALA A 125 -1.97 3.13 9.89
C ALA A 125 -0.73 4.02 9.83
N TYR A 126 0.01 4.16 10.90
CA TYR A 126 1.23 4.96 10.92
C TYR A 126 2.28 4.35 11.84
N SER A 127 3.53 4.67 11.55
CA SER A 127 4.69 4.30 12.38
C SER A 127 5.44 5.56 12.81
N THR A 128 5.88 5.58 14.07
CA THR A 128 6.73 6.62 14.66
C THR A 128 8.05 6.04 15.18
N ASP A 129 8.42 4.84 14.72
CA ASP A 129 9.62 4.11 15.13
C ASP A 129 10.43 3.55 13.94
N GLY A 130 10.29 4.20 12.76
CA GLY A 130 11.01 3.81 11.55
C GLY A 130 10.43 2.60 10.84
N GLY A 131 9.11 2.37 10.93
CA GLY A 131 8.42 1.28 10.25
C GLY A 131 8.51 -0.07 10.98
N LYS A 132 8.97 -0.10 12.24
CA LYS A 132 9.06 -1.34 13.03
C LYS A 132 7.70 -1.78 13.54
N THR A 133 6.89 -0.84 13.98
CA THR A 133 5.52 -1.09 14.42
C THR A 133 4.55 -0.15 13.73
N LEU A 134 3.35 -0.66 13.41
CA LEU A 134 2.28 0.12 12.80
C LEU A 134 1.11 0.21 13.77
N LYS A 135 0.64 1.44 13.99
CA LYS A 135 -0.55 1.73 14.79
C LYS A 135 -1.69 2.12 13.85
N LYS A 136 -2.86 1.51 13.98
CA LYS A 136 -4.06 1.97 13.27
C LYS A 136 -4.47 3.34 13.78
N TYR A 137 -4.89 4.21 12.88
CA TYR A 137 -5.37 5.54 13.24
C TYR A 137 -6.75 5.44 13.91
N ASP A 138 -6.90 6.07 15.08
CA ASP A 138 -8.09 5.94 15.93
C ASP A 138 -9.38 6.47 15.29
N LYS A 139 -9.24 7.36 14.27
CA LYS A 139 -10.38 7.95 13.56
C LYS A 139 -10.63 7.33 12.18
N ASN A 140 -10.19 6.09 11.97
CA ASN A 140 -10.54 5.35 10.77
C ASN A 140 -12.05 5.09 10.68
N PRO A 141 -12.63 5.00 9.47
CA PRO A 141 -11.96 5.17 8.18
C PRO A 141 -11.74 6.65 7.80
N LEU A 142 -10.72 6.93 6.98
CA LEU A 142 -10.52 8.26 6.36
C LEU A 142 -11.56 8.52 5.26
N ILE A 143 -11.91 7.48 4.50
CA ILE A 143 -12.95 7.50 3.47
C ILE A 143 -13.80 6.24 3.67
N ASP A 144 -15.09 6.44 3.89
CA ASP A 144 -16.06 5.34 3.96
C ASP A 144 -16.27 4.71 2.59
N GLU A 145 -16.98 3.60 2.53
CA GLU A 145 -17.29 2.96 1.24
C GLU A 145 -18.07 3.93 0.34
N ILE A 146 -17.52 4.19 -0.83
CA ILE A 146 -18.12 5.08 -1.85
C ILE A 146 -18.67 4.32 -3.05
N ALA A 147 -18.26 3.07 -3.22
CA ALA A 147 -18.79 2.10 -4.16
C ALA A 147 -18.42 0.69 -3.69
N PRO A 148 -19.18 -0.36 -4.05
CA PRO A 148 -18.87 -1.72 -3.67
C PRO A 148 -17.46 -2.13 -4.14
N GLY A 149 -16.60 -2.52 -3.20
CA GLY A 149 -15.25 -3.01 -3.50
C GLY A 149 -14.24 -1.93 -3.88
N ASN A 150 -14.50 -0.64 -3.61
CA ASN A 150 -13.50 0.42 -3.81
C ASN A 150 -12.24 0.13 -2.97
N ARG A 151 -11.04 0.26 -3.61
CA ARG A 151 -9.79 -0.22 -3.01
C ARG A 151 -8.53 0.42 -3.58
N ASP A 152 -7.39 0.05 -3.02
CA ASP A 152 -6.03 0.28 -3.52
C ASP A 152 -5.66 1.77 -3.57
N PRO A 153 -5.62 2.46 -2.41
CA PRO A 153 -5.28 3.88 -2.38
C PRO A 153 -3.80 4.09 -2.71
N LYS A 154 -3.53 5.02 -3.65
CA LYS A 154 -2.20 5.54 -3.95
C LYS A 154 -2.13 7.01 -3.63
N VAL A 155 -1.24 7.41 -2.74
CA VAL A 155 -1.08 8.79 -2.29
C VAL A 155 0.23 9.38 -2.79
N ILE A 156 0.15 10.61 -3.34
CA ILE A 156 1.31 11.36 -3.83
C ILE A 156 1.14 12.87 -3.62
N TYR A 157 2.25 13.57 -3.47
CA TYR A 157 2.25 15.03 -3.32
C TYR A 157 2.29 15.76 -4.67
N ASP A 158 1.30 16.62 -4.94
CA ASP A 158 1.29 17.57 -6.07
C ASP A 158 2.01 18.85 -5.66
N ALA A 159 3.31 18.89 -5.87
CA ALA A 159 4.14 20.04 -5.49
C ALA A 159 3.71 21.35 -6.19
N LYS A 160 3.17 21.26 -7.42
CA LYS A 160 2.73 22.44 -8.19
C LYS A 160 1.52 23.12 -7.54
N ARG A 161 0.65 22.34 -6.89
CA ARG A 161 -0.58 22.83 -6.24
C ARG A 161 -0.51 22.78 -4.73
N ALA A 162 0.63 22.36 -4.17
CA ALA A 162 0.87 22.22 -2.73
C ALA A 162 -0.24 21.44 -2.02
N ARG A 163 -0.55 20.25 -2.52
CA ARG A 163 -1.59 19.37 -1.97
C ARG A 163 -1.26 17.92 -2.18
N TRP A 164 -1.85 17.06 -1.39
CA TRP A 164 -1.82 15.61 -1.57
C TRP A 164 -2.94 15.16 -2.49
N LEU A 165 -2.67 14.14 -3.29
CA LEU A 165 -3.63 13.46 -4.14
C LEU A 165 -3.71 12.00 -3.70
N MET A 166 -4.91 11.44 -3.68
CA MET A 166 -5.14 10.00 -3.54
C MET A 166 -5.88 9.52 -4.78
N ALA A 167 -5.25 8.61 -5.52
CA ALA A 167 -5.91 7.82 -6.55
C ALA A 167 -6.51 6.58 -5.90
N LEU A 168 -7.73 6.20 -6.31
CA LEU A 168 -8.48 5.09 -5.75
C LEU A 168 -9.25 4.37 -6.84
N TYR A 169 -9.16 3.04 -6.90
CA TYR A 169 -10.11 2.25 -7.68
C TYR A 169 -11.51 2.41 -7.10
N PHE A 170 -12.46 2.71 -7.95
CA PHE A 170 -13.82 3.02 -7.53
C PHE A 170 -14.77 1.84 -7.75
N VAL A 171 -15.01 1.49 -9.01
CA VAL A 171 -15.84 0.36 -9.41
C VAL A 171 -15.69 0.11 -10.91
N GLU A 172 -15.72 -1.14 -11.34
CA GLU A 172 -15.54 -1.54 -12.76
C GLU A 172 -14.21 -0.98 -13.30
N ARG A 173 -14.25 -0.06 -14.24
CA ARG A 173 -13.09 0.65 -14.79
C ARG A 173 -13.05 2.13 -14.39
N ILE A 174 -13.82 2.50 -13.38
CA ILE A 174 -13.87 3.87 -12.87
C ILE A 174 -12.89 4.04 -11.74
N TYR A 175 -12.15 5.12 -11.79
CA TYR A 175 -11.23 5.56 -10.75
C TYR A 175 -11.63 6.92 -10.22
N ALA A 176 -11.26 7.19 -8.97
CA ALA A 176 -11.51 8.45 -8.30
C ALA A 176 -10.19 9.11 -7.84
N ILE A 177 -10.16 10.43 -7.84
CA ILE A 177 -9.09 11.20 -7.22
C ILE A 177 -9.69 12.03 -6.09
N PHE A 178 -9.02 11.97 -4.95
CA PHE A 178 -9.27 12.81 -3.79
C PHE A 178 -8.08 13.74 -3.55
N THR A 179 -8.32 14.82 -2.82
CA THR A 179 -7.27 15.77 -2.43
C THR A 179 -7.29 16.05 -0.94
N SER A 180 -6.11 16.30 -0.36
CA SER A 180 -5.93 16.60 1.05
C SER A 180 -4.83 17.64 1.25
N GLN A 181 -4.92 18.42 2.34
CA GLN A 181 -3.86 19.31 2.81
C GLN A 181 -3.06 18.70 3.97
N ASP A 182 -3.64 17.74 4.69
CA ASP A 182 -3.11 17.22 5.95
C ASP A 182 -2.97 15.69 6.00
N LEU A 183 -3.26 14.98 4.88
CA LEU A 183 -3.22 13.50 4.79
C LEU A 183 -4.31 12.79 5.61
N LEU A 184 -5.12 13.51 6.37
CA LEU A 184 -6.16 12.96 7.25
C LEU A 184 -7.58 13.25 6.76
N HIS A 185 -7.77 14.41 6.13
CA HIS A 185 -9.06 14.83 5.60
C HIS A 185 -9.01 14.86 4.08
N TRP A 186 -9.90 14.08 3.44
CA TRP A 186 -9.89 13.87 2.00
C TRP A 186 -11.16 14.38 1.36
N GLU A 187 -11.02 15.21 0.33
CA GLU A 187 -12.12 15.77 -0.45
C GLU A 187 -12.12 15.15 -1.84
N PHE A 188 -13.30 14.73 -2.30
CA PHE A 188 -13.46 14.22 -3.66
C PHE A 188 -13.14 15.31 -4.70
N LEU A 189 -12.28 14.99 -5.64
CA LEU A 189 -11.87 15.91 -6.71
C LEU A 189 -12.56 15.57 -8.04
N GLN A 190 -12.39 14.34 -8.52
CA GLN A 190 -12.97 13.87 -9.78
C GLN A 190 -12.95 12.36 -9.88
N LYS A 191 -13.71 11.83 -10.82
CA LYS A 191 -13.61 10.44 -11.30
C LYS A 191 -13.45 10.41 -12.81
N PHE A 192 -12.91 9.32 -13.34
CA PHE A 192 -12.71 9.11 -14.77
C PHE A 192 -12.73 7.63 -15.09
N ASP A 193 -12.94 7.33 -16.38
CA ASP A 193 -12.92 5.99 -16.94
C ASP A 193 -11.51 5.70 -17.46
N LEU A 194 -10.94 4.55 -17.11
CA LEU A 194 -9.67 4.02 -17.63
C LEU A 194 -9.94 2.66 -18.26
N PRO A 195 -10.25 2.60 -19.57
CA PRO A 195 -10.60 1.36 -20.22
C PRO A 195 -9.45 0.34 -20.20
N GLY A 196 -9.75 -0.89 -19.78
CA GLY A 196 -8.80 -1.98 -19.74
C GLY A 196 -8.17 -2.21 -18.37
N ASP A 197 -8.40 -1.32 -17.39
CA ASP A 197 -7.86 -1.45 -16.04
C ASP A 197 -9.01 -1.53 -15.03
N ASP A 198 -8.85 -2.30 -13.95
CA ASP A 198 -9.87 -2.52 -12.94
C ASP A 198 -9.39 -2.63 -11.49
N GLU A 199 -8.09 -2.35 -11.22
CA GLU A 199 -7.55 -2.27 -9.87
C GLU A 199 -6.19 -1.56 -9.78
N CYS A 200 -5.60 -1.48 -8.58
CA CYS A 200 -4.23 -1.07 -8.31
C CYS A 200 -3.80 0.22 -9.03
N PRO A 201 -4.46 1.38 -8.80
CA PRO A 201 -4.06 2.63 -9.43
C PRO A 201 -2.67 3.07 -9.01
N ASP A 202 -1.91 3.60 -9.97
CA ASP A 202 -0.73 4.39 -9.69
C ASP A 202 -0.82 5.76 -10.35
N LEU A 203 -0.27 6.77 -9.71
CA LEU A 203 -0.28 8.16 -10.17
C LEU A 203 1.08 8.80 -9.87
N TYR A 204 1.78 9.24 -10.91
CA TYR A 204 3.11 9.83 -10.75
C TYR A 204 3.46 10.82 -11.87
N PRO A 205 4.35 11.79 -11.60
CA PRO A 205 4.84 12.68 -12.64
C PRO A 205 6.01 12.06 -13.41
N LEU A 206 6.00 12.21 -14.73
CA LEU A 206 7.13 11.91 -15.61
C LEU A 206 7.52 13.14 -16.41
N THR A 207 8.83 13.31 -16.63
CA THR A 207 9.34 14.34 -17.54
C THR A 207 9.47 13.75 -18.94
N ALA A 208 8.73 14.30 -19.89
CA ALA A 208 8.80 13.96 -21.30
C ALA A 208 10.10 14.49 -21.95
N ASP A 209 10.48 13.97 -23.12
CA ASP A 209 11.68 14.36 -23.85
C ASP A 209 11.73 15.86 -24.20
N ASP A 210 10.57 16.50 -24.31
CA ASP A 210 10.45 17.93 -24.56
C ASP A 210 10.53 18.81 -23.30
N GLY A 211 10.84 18.19 -22.13
CA GLY A 211 11.01 18.86 -20.84
C GLY A 211 9.68 19.14 -20.09
N ARG A 212 8.53 18.79 -20.64
CA ARG A 212 7.24 18.93 -19.93
C ARG A 212 7.08 17.84 -18.87
N THR A 213 6.63 18.23 -17.69
CA THR A 213 6.18 17.27 -16.68
C THR A 213 4.71 16.91 -16.92
N LEU A 214 4.46 15.65 -17.18
CA LEU A 214 3.13 15.08 -17.38
C LEU A 214 2.77 14.19 -16.20
N TRP A 215 1.51 14.17 -15.83
CA TRP A 215 1.00 13.16 -14.90
C TRP A 215 0.64 11.89 -15.67
N VAL A 216 1.17 10.79 -15.21
CA VAL A 216 0.85 9.45 -15.70
C VAL A 216 -0.06 8.78 -14.69
N TYR A 217 -1.10 8.17 -15.20
CA TYR A 217 -2.01 7.33 -14.45
C TYR A 217 -1.98 5.93 -15.07
N SER A 218 -1.88 4.91 -14.24
CA SER A 218 -1.95 3.51 -14.66
C SER A 218 -2.79 2.70 -13.67
N GLY A 219 -3.32 1.61 -14.12
CA GLY A 219 -3.98 0.60 -13.29
C GLY A 219 -3.48 -0.79 -13.67
N ALA A 220 -3.94 -1.80 -12.96
CA ALA A 220 -3.73 -3.19 -13.30
C ALA A 220 -4.98 -3.77 -13.96
N HIS A 221 -4.81 -4.85 -14.73
CA HIS A 221 -5.86 -5.63 -15.34
C HIS A 221 -5.57 -7.12 -15.15
N ASP A 222 -6.59 -7.88 -14.76
CA ASP A 222 -6.54 -9.36 -14.64
C ASP A 222 -6.61 -10.09 -15.97
#